data_46ae6cfe129a862146fc564d937417ae
#
_entry.id   46ae6cfe129a862146fc564d937417ae
#
_cell.length_a   1.000
_cell.length_b   1.000
_cell.length_c   1.000
_cell.angle_alpha   90.00
_cell.angle_beta   90.00
_cell.angle_gamma   90.00
#
_symmetry.space_group_name_H-M   'P 1'
#
loop_
_entity.id
_entity.type
_entity.pdbx_description
1 polymer ?
#
loop_
_entity_poly.entity_id
_entity_poly.type
_entity_poly.pdbx_seq_one_letter_code
_entity_poly.pdbx_strand_id
1 'polypeptide(L)' 'NVLGMTVDEAVSHLDKFIDDACLANLGQITVIHGKGTGALRKGVHNYLKTLKKQKRISGYRDGEFGEGDMGVTVVIL' A
#
# COMPACT_ATOMS: atom_id res chain seq x y z
N ASN A 1 3.74 3.66 6.88
CA ASN A 1 2.84 3.23 7.94
C ASN A 1 1.60 4.12 7.99
N VAL A 2 0.44 3.54 7.73
CA VAL A 2 -0.83 4.28 7.70
C VAL A 2 -1.76 3.89 8.85
N LEU A 3 -1.23 3.22 9.87
CA LEU A 3 -2.01 2.85 11.05
C LEU A 3 -2.67 4.10 11.67
N GLY A 4 -3.95 3.98 11.99
CA GLY A 4 -4.71 5.06 12.62
C GLY A 4 -5.23 6.13 11.66
N MET A 5 -4.89 6.05 10.38
CA MET A 5 -5.41 6.98 9.38
C MET A 5 -6.79 6.56 8.88
N THR A 6 -7.59 7.52 8.40
CA THR A 6 -8.77 7.19 7.61
C THR A 6 -8.31 6.70 6.24
N VAL A 7 -9.22 6.07 5.48
CA VAL A 7 -8.89 5.61 4.13
C VAL A 7 -8.42 6.78 3.26
N ASP A 8 -9.11 7.92 3.31
CA ASP A 8 -8.73 9.09 2.50
C ASP A 8 -7.35 9.62 2.87
N GLU A 9 -7.04 9.68 4.16
CA GLU A 9 -5.72 10.10 4.63
C GLU A 9 -4.64 9.13 4.17
N ALA A 10 -4.91 7.82 4.28
CA ALA A 10 -3.97 6.79 3.88
C ALA A 10 -3.68 6.84 2.38
N VAL A 11 -4.72 7.03 1.55
CA VAL A 11 -4.58 7.11 0.11
C VAL A 11 -3.74 8.33 -0.29
N SER A 12 -4.00 9.49 0.30
CA SER A 12 -3.22 10.71 0.03
C SER A 12 -1.75 10.52 0.41
N HIS A 13 -1.51 9.89 1.55
CA HIS A 13 -0.15 9.62 2.04
C HIS A 13 0.58 8.65 1.11
N LEU A 14 -0.11 7.58 0.68
CA LEU A 14 0.44 6.59 -0.23
C LEU A 14 0.77 7.17 -1.60
N ASP A 15 -0.08 8.04 -2.13
CA ASP A 15 0.14 8.65 -3.43
C ASP A 15 1.49 9.34 -3.47
N LYS A 16 1.77 10.16 -2.47
CA LYS A 16 3.06 10.85 -2.35
C LYS A 16 4.22 9.87 -2.12
N PHE A 17 4.02 8.90 -1.24
CA PHE A 17 5.06 7.94 -0.91
C PHE A 17 5.46 7.11 -2.13
N ILE A 18 4.48 6.68 -2.92
CA ILE A 18 4.75 5.91 -4.14
C ILE A 18 5.52 6.75 -5.15
N ASP A 19 5.16 8.02 -5.34
CA ASP A 19 5.89 8.92 -6.22
C ASP A 19 7.35 9.07 -5.76
N ASP A 20 7.57 9.31 -4.46
CA ASP A 20 8.91 9.46 -3.90
C ASP A 20 9.72 8.17 -4.07
N ALA A 21 9.10 7.02 -3.85
CA ALA A 21 9.76 5.72 -3.98
C ALA A 21 10.15 5.44 -5.44
N CYS A 22 9.30 5.80 -6.39
CA CYS A 22 9.61 5.66 -7.81
C CYS A 22 10.80 6.54 -8.21
N LEU A 23 10.83 7.77 -7.72
CA LEU A 23 11.95 8.68 -7.98
C LEU A 23 13.26 8.17 -7.39
N ALA A 24 13.18 7.45 -6.27
CA ALA A 24 14.35 6.86 -5.62
C ALA A 24 14.75 5.50 -6.23
N ASN A 25 14.06 5.03 -7.25
CA ASN A 25 14.29 3.75 -7.92
C ASN A 25 14.15 2.55 -6.97
N LEU A 26 13.25 2.62 -6.01
CA LEU A 26 12.95 1.48 -5.13
C LEU A 26 12.18 0.43 -5.93
N GLY A 27 12.47 -0.84 -5.65
CA GLY A 27 11.78 -1.96 -6.32
C GLY A 27 10.42 -2.25 -5.72
N GLN A 28 10.28 -2.04 -4.43
CA GLN A 28 9.02 -2.29 -3.71
C GLN A 28 8.98 -1.49 -2.41
N ILE A 29 7.78 -1.32 -1.89
CA ILE A 29 7.55 -0.70 -0.58
C ILE A 29 6.57 -1.56 0.21
N THR A 30 6.59 -1.43 1.53
CA THR A 30 5.67 -2.14 2.42
C THR A 30 4.75 -1.12 3.09
N VAL A 31 3.46 -1.33 2.96
CA VAL A 31 2.44 -0.48 3.58
C VAL A 31 1.89 -1.20 4.82
N ILE A 32 2.04 -0.59 5.98
CA ILE A 32 1.53 -1.15 7.23
C ILE A 32 0.19 -0.49 7.53
N HIS A 33 -0.89 -1.25 7.39
CA HIS A 33 -2.25 -0.77 7.64
C HIS A 33 -2.92 -1.49 8.82
N GLY A 34 -2.27 -2.51 9.35
CA GLY A 34 -2.83 -3.30 10.45
C GLY A 34 -3.96 -4.23 9.99
N LYS A 35 -4.40 -5.08 10.90
CA LYS A 35 -5.49 -6.03 10.63
C LYS A 35 -6.86 -5.42 10.91
N GLY A 36 -7.03 -4.85 12.09
CA GLY A 36 -8.24 -4.13 12.52
C GLY A 36 -9.55 -4.72 11.99
N THR A 37 -10.44 -3.86 11.52
CA THR A 37 -11.72 -4.27 10.89
C THR A 37 -11.54 -4.66 9.43
N GLY A 38 -10.36 -4.44 8.87
CA GLY A 38 -10.09 -4.65 7.45
C GLY A 38 -10.49 -3.49 6.55
N ALA A 39 -11.11 -2.44 7.09
CA ALA A 39 -11.56 -1.30 6.30
C ALA A 39 -10.39 -0.57 5.65
N LEU A 40 -9.34 -0.31 6.41
CA LEU A 40 -8.15 0.39 5.91
C LEU A 40 -7.43 -0.47 4.86
N ARG A 41 -7.28 -1.76 5.13
CA ARG A 41 -6.69 -2.70 4.18
C ARG A 41 -7.47 -2.71 2.86
N LYS A 42 -8.79 -2.80 2.95
CA LYS A 42 -9.66 -2.82 1.77
C LYS A 42 -9.53 -1.53 0.96
N GLY A 43 -9.52 -0.38 1.63
CA GLY A 43 -9.36 0.91 0.98
C GLY A 43 -8.01 1.04 0.28
N VAL A 44 -6.95 0.60 0.94
CA VAL A 44 -5.59 0.60 0.36
C VAL A 44 -5.55 -0.31 -0.87
N HIS A 45 -6.12 -1.52 -0.78
CA HIS A 45 -6.12 -2.45 -1.91
C HIS A 45 -6.92 -1.90 -3.09
N ASN A 46 -8.06 -1.27 -2.86
CA ASN A 46 -8.85 -0.65 -3.93
C ASN A 46 -8.06 0.45 -4.65
N TYR A 47 -7.35 1.27 -3.89
CA TYR A 47 -6.50 2.31 -4.44
C TYR A 47 -5.36 1.72 -5.28
N LEU A 48 -4.67 0.71 -4.74
CA LEU A 48 -3.57 0.06 -5.45
C LEU A 48 -4.04 -0.64 -6.72
N LYS A 49 -5.24 -1.21 -6.70
CA LYS A 49 -5.84 -1.80 -7.90
C LYS A 49 -6.01 -0.76 -9.00
N THR A 50 -6.44 0.45 -8.66
CA THR A 50 -6.55 1.56 -9.60
C THR A 50 -5.18 1.94 -10.15
N LEU A 51 -4.16 2.06 -9.29
CA LEU A 51 -2.80 2.39 -9.73
C LEU A 51 -2.23 1.34 -10.66
N LYS A 52 -2.52 0.06 -10.41
CA LYS A 52 -2.08 -1.03 -11.27
C LYS A 52 -2.71 -0.91 -12.65
N LYS A 53 -3.99 -0.58 -12.73
CA LYS A 53 -4.68 -0.35 -14.00
C LYS A 53 -4.08 0.82 -14.77
N GLN A 54 -3.63 1.84 -14.06
CA GLN A 54 -2.99 3.02 -14.64
C GLN A 54 -1.51 2.80 -14.95
N LYS A 55 -0.99 1.62 -14.64
CA LYS A 55 0.42 1.25 -14.84
C LYS A 55 1.38 2.12 -14.03
N ARG A 56 0.93 2.70 -12.92
CA ARG A 56 1.78 3.44 -11.98
C ARG A 56 2.56 2.50 -11.06
N ILE A 57 2.05 1.29 -10.84
CA ILE A 57 2.74 0.22 -10.10
C ILE A 57 2.62 -1.06 -10.91
N SER A 58 3.54 -2.01 -10.66
CA SER A 58 3.50 -3.32 -11.33
C SER A 58 2.50 -4.25 -10.67
N GLY A 59 2.33 -4.16 -9.38
CA GLY A 59 1.39 -5.01 -8.66
C GLY A 59 1.45 -4.78 -7.16
N TYR A 60 0.71 -5.59 -6.43
CA TYR A 60 0.70 -5.56 -4.97
C TYR A 60 0.27 -6.94 -4.46
N ARG A 61 0.62 -7.24 -3.22
CA ARG A 61 0.24 -8.50 -2.57
C ARG A 61 0.15 -8.30 -1.07
N ASP A 62 -0.55 -9.21 -0.40
CA ASP A 62 -0.52 -9.26 1.05
C ASP A 62 0.88 -9.64 1.53
N GLY A 63 1.23 -9.25 2.74
CA GLY A 63 2.47 -9.66 3.36
C GLY A 63 2.45 -11.16 3.64
N GLU A 64 3.64 -11.77 3.62
CA GLU A 64 3.80 -13.17 3.95
C GLU A 64 4.14 -13.33 5.43
N PHE A 65 4.15 -14.57 5.90
CA PHE A 65 4.57 -14.90 7.25
C PHE A 65 5.99 -14.34 7.48
N GLY A 66 6.14 -13.56 8.54
CA GLY A 66 7.39 -12.87 8.83
C GLY A 66 7.48 -11.45 8.25
N GLU A 67 6.58 -11.07 7.32
CA GLU A 67 6.49 -9.72 6.77
C GLU A 67 5.37 -8.90 7.38
N GLY A 68 4.59 -9.47 8.29
CA GLY A 68 3.44 -8.80 8.90
C GLY A 68 2.10 -9.37 8.46
N ASP A 69 2.10 -10.38 7.58
CA ASP A 69 0.93 -11.15 7.20
C ASP A 69 -0.20 -10.23 6.67
N MET A 70 -1.44 -10.38 7.17
CA MET A 70 -2.59 -9.58 6.73
C MET A 70 -2.54 -8.12 7.21
N GLY A 71 -1.58 -7.79 8.06
CA GLY A 71 -1.42 -6.42 8.56
C GLY A 71 -0.63 -5.50 7.65
N VAL A 72 -0.06 -6.03 6.57
CA VAL A 72 0.74 -5.24 5.63
C VAL A 72 0.39 -5.62 4.19
N THR A 73 0.69 -4.71 3.26
CA THR A 73 0.60 -4.95 1.82
C THR A 73 1.94 -4.55 1.20
N VAL A 74 2.49 -5.41 0.37
CA VAL A 74 3.72 -5.12 -0.37
C VAL A 74 3.33 -4.58 -1.74
N VAL A 75 3.85 -3.42 -2.10
CA VAL A 75 3.58 -2.77 -3.40
C VAL A 75 4.82 -2.93 -4.27
N ILE A 76 4.63 -3.50 -5.44
CA ILE A 76 5.71 -3.71 -6.41
C ILE A 76 5.71 -2.54 -7.39
N LEU A 77 6.74 -1.76 -7.37
CA LEU A 77 6.91 -0.56 -8.20
C LEU A 77 7.53 -0.87 -9.58
#